data_d3a9c590e567abc7f369d65f81285b50
#
_entry.id   d3a9c590e567abc7f369d65f81285b50
#
_cell.length_a   1.000
_cell.length_b   1.000
_cell.length_c   1.000
_cell.angle_alpha   90.00
_cell.angle_beta   90.00
_cell.angle_gamma   90.00
#
_symmetry.space_group_name_H-M   'P 1'
#
loop_
_entity.id
_entity.type
_entity.pdbx_description
1 polymer ?
#
loop_
_entity_poly.entity_id
_entity_poly.type
_entity_poly.pdbx_seq_one_letter_code
_entity_poly.pdbx_strand_id
1 'polypeptide(L)'
;MQGYNPQNIFTSILNRNTPSAIARIQGSSDYANLYGTVSFYETPFGGALVSAEVYGLPGSGFFGMHIHEFGDCSQNSGNVLPPFGVVQPRSASTSSDNMMIPDNMPASGNMQMNDNMQTFRNIRPPMGMQAFPNTGNHYNPDNVPHPEHAGDLPPLLSNNGYAWMSFYTGRVNLNNVIGRSLVIHSMRDDFTSQPSGNSGDKIGCGVIEAI
;
A
#
# COMPACT_ATOMS: atom_id res chain seq x y z
N MET A 1 30.53 -33.91 5.32
CA MET A 1 29.79 -32.69 5.06
C MET A 1 28.84 -32.49 6.23
N GLN A 2 29.06 -31.48 7.07
CA GLN A 2 28.11 -31.14 8.12
C GLN A 2 26.82 -30.63 7.41
N GLY A 3 25.72 -31.30 7.70
CA GLY A 3 24.44 -30.97 7.11
C GLY A 3 24.05 -29.51 7.41
N TYR A 4 23.92 -28.75 6.37
CA TYR A 4 23.49 -27.37 6.43
C TYR A 4 22.02 -27.34 6.91
N ASN A 5 21.76 -26.77 8.10
CA ASN A 5 20.41 -26.62 8.60
C ASN A 5 19.95 -25.15 8.41
N PRO A 6 19.12 -24.85 7.41
CA PRO A 6 18.65 -23.48 7.14
C PRO A 6 17.96 -22.82 8.33
N GLN A 7 17.25 -23.57 9.15
CA GLN A 7 16.56 -23.05 10.34
C GLN A 7 17.51 -22.35 11.31
N ASN A 8 18.69 -22.94 11.55
CA ASN A 8 19.67 -22.37 12.47
C ASN A 8 20.23 -21.05 11.93
N ILE A 9 20.30 -20.90 10.61
CA ILE A 9 20.82 -19.69 9.98
C ILE A 9 19.82 -18.56 10.08
N PHE A 10 18.57 -18.77 9.70
CA PHE A 10 17.53 -17.75 9.77
C PHE A 10 17.30 -17.30 11.23
N THR A 11 17.24 -18.22 12.16
CA THR A 11 17.16 -17.89 13.59
C THR A 11 18.37 -17.07 14.04
N SER A 12 19.58 -17.45 13.62
CA SER A 12 20.80 -16.70 13.94
C SER A 12 20.80 -15.29 13.35
N ILE A 13 20.30 -15.12 12.13
CA ILE A 13 20.19 -13.81 11.48
C ILE A 13 19.21 -12.92 12.25
N LEU A 14 18.01 -13.40 12.55
CA LEU A 14 17.02 -12.65 13.32
C LEU A 14 17.52 -12.27 14.72
N ASN A 15 18.27 -13.14 15.37
CA ASN A 15 18.80 -12.91 16.71
C ASN A 15 19.96 -11.91 16.74
N ARG A 16 20.60 -11.59 15.62
CA ARG A 16 21.67 -10.57 15.55
C ARG A 16 21.14 -9.14 15.72
N ASN A 17 19.85 -8.92 15.64
CA ASN A 17 19.14 -7.65 15.87
C ASN A 17 19.61 -6.46 15.00
N THR A 18 20.36 -6.71 13.92
CA THR A 18 20.82 -5.66 13.02
C THR A 18 20.39 -6.02 11.61
N PRO A 19 19.24 -5.48 11.14
CA PRO A 19 18.85 -5.61 9.73
C PRO A 19 19.81 -4.80 8.84
N SER A 20 19.94 -5.22 7.59
CA SER A 20 20.72 -4.50 6.57
C SER A 20 19.95 -3.31 5.99
N ALA A 21 18.63 -3.40 5.99
CA ALA A 21 17.74 -2.31 5.58
C ALA A 21 16.38 -2.41 6.29
N ILE A 22 15.70 -1.28 6.40
CA ILE A 22 14.35 -1.21 6.98
C ILE A 22 13.43 -0.33 6.14
N ALA A 23 12.13 -0.66 6.16
CA ALA A 23 11.06 0.22 5.73
C ALA A 23 10.16 0.54 6.94
N ARG A 24 10.08 1.83 7.31
CA ARG A 24 9.16 2.31 8.36
C ARG A 24 7.83 2.64 7.71
N ILE A 25 6.85 1.82 7.97
CA ILE A 25 5.52 1.93 7.37
C ILE A 25 4.72 2.99 8.10
N GLN A 26 4.08 3.86 7.32
CA GLN A 26 3.08 4.81 7.78
C GLN A 26 1.83 4.66 6.92
N GLY A 27 0.67 4.70 7.56
CA GLY A 27 -0.61 4.66 6.90
C GLY A 27 -0.94 5.94 6.14
N SER A 28 -1.84 5.82 5.16
CA SER A 28 -2.44 6.99 4.51
C SER A 28 -3.32 7.78 5.49
N SER A 29 -3.79 8.94 5.06
CA SER A 29 -4.71 9.78 5.86
C SER A 29 -5.93 9.00 6.36
N ASP A 30 -6.46 8.09 5.53
CA ASP A 30 -7.62 7.26 5.87
C ASP A 30 -7.27 6.10 6.80
N TYR A 31 -6.00 5.77 6.91
CA TYR A 31 -5.45 4.71 7.75
C TYR A 31 -4.36 5.24 8.69
N ALA A 32 -4.60 6.40 9.31
CA ALA A 32 -3.62 7.10 10.14
C ALA A 32 -3.08 6.29 11.34
N ASN A 33 -3.80 5.26 11.78
CA ASN A 33 -3.37 4.36 12.85
C ASN A 33 -2.53 3.17 12.34
N LEU A 34 -2.35 3.02 11.02
CA LEU A 34 -1.51 1.98 10.46
C LEU A 34 -0.04 2.41 10.53
N TYR A 35 0.77 1.60 11.17
CA TYR A 35 2.22 1.81 11.27
C TYR A 35 2.94 0.49 11.47
N GLY A 36 4.22 0.46 11.23
CA GLY A 36 5.02 -0.74 11.43
C GLY A 36 6.43 -0.63 10.92
N THR A 37 7.12 -1.76 10.94
CA THR A 37 8.47 -1.88 10.41
C THR A 37 8.60 -3.17 9.63
N VAL A 38 9.22 -3.09 8.46
CA VAL A 38 9.64 -4.26 7.70
C VAL A 38 11.16 -4.22 7.60
N SER A 39 11.79 -5.23 8.18
CA SER A 39 13.25 -5.37 8.28
C SER A 39 13.74 -6.39 7.26
N PHE A 40 14.82 -6.07 6.61
CA PHE A 40 15.46 -6.89 5.60
C PHE A 40 16.88 -7.27 6.07
N TYR A 41 17.19 -8.55 5.99
CA TYR A 41 18.49 -9.10 6.39
C TYR A 41 19.11 -9.82 5.20
N GLU A 42 20.34 -9.51 4.89
CA GLU A 42 21.12 -10.29 3.91
C GLU A 42 21.33 -11.72 4.37
N THR A 43 21.29 -12.64 3.42
CA THR A 43 21.59 -14.05 3.71
C THR A 43 22.87 -14.51 3.00
N PRO A 44 23.59 -15.48 3.56
CA PRO A 44 24.85 -15.97 2.98
C PRO A 44 24.69 -16.62 1.58
N PHE A 45 23.49 -16.92 1.17
CA PHE A 45 23.18 -17.59 -0.10
C PHE A 45 22.43 -16.67 -1.07
N GLY A 46 22.45 -15.36 -0.83
CA GLY A 46 21.70 -14.37 -1.59
C GLY A 46 20.25 -14.25 -1.14
N GLY A 47 19.51 -13.33 -1.78
CA GLY A 47 18.16 -13.00 -1.36
C GLY A 47 18.11 -12.29 0.00
N ALA A 48 16.91 -12.18 0.55
CA ALA A 48 16.67 -11.54 1.82
C ALA A 48 15.80 -12.39 2.75
N LEU A 49 16.13 -12.41 4.04
CA LEU A 49 15.19 -12.74 5.09
C LEU A 49 14.45 -11.47 5.47
N VAL A 50 13.13 -11.51 5.40
CA VAL A 50 12.25 -10.36 5.67
C VAL A 50 11.48 -10.63 6.96
N SER A 51 11.41 -9.64 7.84
CA SER A 51 10.58 -9.67 9.04
C SER A 51 9.69 -8.44 9.06
N ALA A 52 8.39 -8.66 9.02
CA ALA A 52 7.37 -7.61 9.01
C ALA A 52 6.60 -7.62 10.33
N GLU A 53 6.45 -6.44 10.92
CA GLU A 53 5.62 -6.20 12.09
C GLU A 53 4.79 -4.94 11.84
N VAL A 54 3.46 -5.10 11.75
CA VAL A 54 2.52 -4.05 11.34
C VAL A 54 1.31 -4.00 12.26
N TYR A 55 0.93 -2.79 12.63
CA TYR A 55 -0.18 -2.46 13.51
C TYR A 55 -1.21 -1.59 12.79
N GLY A 56 -2.44 -1.59 13.27
CA GLY A 56 -3.51 -0.73 12.75
C GLY A 56 -4.06 -1.13 11.39
N LEU A 57 -3.84 -2.39 10.96
CA LEU A 57 -4.49 -2.93 9.77
C LEU A 57 -6.02 -2.96 9.96
N PRO A 58 -6.81 -2.81 8.87
CA PRO A 58 -8.26 -2.70 8.95
C PRO A 58 -8.96 -4.04 9.27
N GLY A 59 -8.63 -4.64 10.42
CA GLY A 59 -9.24 -5.88 10.91
C GLY A 59 -8.41 -7.12 10.66
N SER A 60 -9.08 -8.29 10.68
CA SER A 60 -8.46 -9.60 10.44
C SER A 60 -8.57 -9.97 8.97
N GLY A 61 -7.52 -10.59 8.42
CA GLY A 61 -7.48 -11.04 7.03
C GLY A 61 -6.12 -10.90 6.38
N PHE A 62 -6.08 -11.10 5.07
CA PHE A 62 -4.84 -10.97 4.30
C PHE A 62 -4.79 -9.61 3.60
N PHE A 63 -3.61 -9.00 3.63
CA PHE A 63 -3.31 -7.70 3.02
C PHE A 63 -2.10 -7.83 2.12
N GLY A 64 -2.21 -7.41 0.85
CA GLY A 64 -1.10 -7.43 -0.10
C GLY A 64 0.07 -6.60 0.42
N MET A 65 1.28 -7.09 0.17
CA MET A 65 2.53 -6.41 0.54
C MET A 65 3.52 -6.53 -0.61
N HIS A 66 3.89 -5.40 -1.21
CA HIS A 66 4.76 -5.39 -2.39
C HIS A 66 5.82 -4.30 -2.31
N ILE A 67 6.98 -4.57 -2.94
CA ILE A 67 7.97 -3.53 -3.22
C ILE A 67 7.58 -2.85 -4.53
N HIS A 68 7.50 -1.53 -4.53
CA HIS A 68 7.16 -0.71 -5.68
C HIS A 68 8.38 -0.05 -6.31
N GLU A 69 8.22 0.48 -7.54
CA GLU A 69 9.31 1.00 -8.37
C GLU A 69 10.02 2.20 -7.75
N PHE A 70 9.29 3.11 -7.08
CA PHE A 70 9.82 4.38 -6.60
C PHE A 70 9.65 4.53 -5.10
N GLY A 71 10.64 5.17 -4.45
CA GLY A 71 10.64 5.41 -3.00
C GLY A 71 9.93 6.70 -2.58
N ASP A 72 8.87 7.09 -3.28
CA ASP A 72 8.11 8.29 -2.95
C ASP A 72 6.78 7.92 -2.27
N CYS A 73 6.79 7.92 -0.94
CA CYS A 73 5.62 7.70 -0.09
C CYS A 73 4.84 9.00 0.20
N SER A 74 5.02 10.05 -0.57
CA SER A 74 4.23 11.28 -0.43
C SER A 74 2.74 10.97 -0.68
N GLN A 75 1.91 11.54 0.17
CA GLN A 75 0.46 11.49 -0.02
C GLN A 75 0.05 12.73 -0.82
N ASN A 76 -0.91 12.57 -1.73
CA ASN A 76 -1.53 13.74 -2.31
C ASN A 76 -2.20 14.52 -1.18
N SER A 77 -1.57 15.59 -0.75
CA SER A 77 -2.21 16.59 0.08
C SER A 77 -3.34 17.17 -0.77
N GLY A 78 -4.57 16.70 -0.55
CA GLY A 78 -5.72 17.26 -1.23
C GLY A 78 -5.65 18.77 -1.10
N ASN A 79 -5.56 19.45 -2.22
CA ASN A 79 -5.61 20.90 -2.41
C ASN A 79 -5.34 21.72 -1.12
N VAL A 80 -4.09 21.98 -0.83
CA VAL A 80 -3.76 23.24 -0.15
C VAL A 80 -4.10 24.31 -1.20
N LEU A 81 -5.25 24.94 -1.05
CA LEU A 81 -5.56 26.18 -1.78
C LEU A 81 -4.33 27.10 -1.61
N PRO A 82 -3.77 27.62 -2.69
CA PRO A 82 -2.66 28.55 -2.56
C PRO A 82 -3.11 29.71 -1.66
N PRO A 83 -2.22 30.24 -0.80
CA PRO A 83 -2.58 31.37 0.04
C PRO A 83 -3.14 32.49 -0.85
N PHE A 84 -4.27 33.04 -0.44
CA PHE A 84 -4.98 34.10 -1.12
C PHE A 84 -4.03 35.14 -1.68
N GLY A 85 -4.07 35.35 -2.99
CA GLY A 85 -3.46 36.50 -3.62
C GLY A 85 -2.63 36.19 -4.86
N VAL A 86 -3.27 35.94 -5.99
CA VAL A 86 -2.97 36.56 -7.29
C VAL A 86 -4.17 36.23 -8.22
N VAL A 87 -5.05 37.17 -8.38
CA VAL A 87 -6.09 37.12 -9.41
C VAL A 87 -5.42 37.41 -10.74
N GLN A 88 -5.27 36.41 -11.60
CA GLN A 88 -4.96 36.65 -13.01
C GLN A 88 -6.25 36.93 -13.77
N PRO A 89 -6.31 37.97 -14.63
CA PRO A 89 -7.51 38.32 -15.37
C PRO A 89 -7.79 37.23 -16.42
N ARG A 90 -9.01 36.70 -16.37
CA ARG A 90 -9.53 35.79 -17.41
C ARG A 90 -9.78 36.57 -18.69
N SER A 91 -9.15 36.17 -19.77
CA SER A 91 -9.57 36.55 -21.12
C SER A 91 -10.93 35.92 -21.42
N ALA A 92 -11.89 36.77 -21.78
CA ALA A 92 -13.22 36.36 -22.16
C ALA A 92 -13.19 35.62 -23.51
N SER A 93 -13.73 34.41 -23.55
CA SER A 93 -14.22 33.79 -24.76
C SER A 93 -15.71 33.44 -24.56
N THR A 94 -16.52 34.10 -25.32
CA THR A 94 -17.98 33.90 -25.45
C THR A 94 -18.24 32.59 -26.21
N SER A 95 -19.03 31.70 -25.61
CA SER A 95 -19.92 30.81 -26.36
C SER A 95 -21.09 30.42 -25.45
N SER A 96 -22.25 30.90 -25.89
CA SER A 96 -23.57 30.57 -25.40
C SER A 96 -23.94 29.16 -25.83
N ASP A 97 -24.26 28.29 -24.86
CA ASP A 97 -25.12 27.16 -25.14
C ASP A 97 -26.10 26.96 -23.96
N ASN A 98 -27.37 27.14 -24.33
CA ASN A 98 -28.55 26.89 -23.51
C ASN A 98 -28.64 25.41 -23.10
N MET A 99 -28.70 25.13 -21.81
CA MET A 99 -29.15 23.83 -21.32
C MET A 99 -30.42 24.04 -20.48
N MET A 100 -31.55 23.61 -21.06
CA MET A 100 -32.87 23.57 -20.42
C MET A 100 -32.85 22.60 -19.23
N ILE A 101 -33.35 23.07 -18.10
CA ILE A 101 -33.65 22.25 -16.92
C ILE A 101 -35.08 21.73 -17.10
N PRO A 102 -35.35 20.39 -17.00
CA PRO A 102 -36.73 19.91 -16.89
C PRO A 102 -37.20 19.99 -15.44
N ASP A 103 -38.25 20.77 -15.19
CA ASP A 103 -39.07 20.68 -13.98
C ASP A 103 -39.84 19.38 -13.97
N ASN A 104 -39.55 18.49 -13.02
CA ASN A 104 -40.51 17.58 -12.39
C ASN A 104 -39.82 16.71 -11.34
N MET A 105 -39.91 17.09 -10.08
CA MET A 105 -39.76 16.19 -8.95
C MET A 105 -41.08 16.12 -8.17
N PRO A 106 -41.64 14.94 -7.96
CA PRO A 106 -42.73 14.79 -7.01
C PRO A 106 -42.21 14.73 -5.57
N ALA A 107 -42.87 15.47 -4.70
CA ALA A 107 -42.64 15.53 -3.28
C ALA A 107 -43.16 14.28 -2.56
N SER A 108 -42.53 13.98 -1.44
CA SER A 108 -42.97 13.23 -0.26
C SER A 108 -43.25 11.73 -0.39
N GLY A 109 -42.39 10.97 0.27
CA GLY A 109 -42.64 9.61 0.75
C GLY A 109 -41.89 9.37 2.06
N ASN A 110 -42.61 9.35 3.18
CA ASN A 110 -42.13 8.96 4.51
C ASN A 110 -41.50 7.56 4.43
N MET A 111 -40.22 7.42 4.77
CA MET A 111 -39.63 6.14 5.12
C MET A 111 -39.26 6.12 6.60
N GLN A 112 -39.98 5.28 7.32
CA GLN A 112 -39.66 4.90 8.69
C GLN A 112 -38.31 4.20 8.74
N MET A 113 -37.45 4.64 9.67
CA MET A 113 -36.20 3.97 10.02
C MET A 113 -36.48 2.68 10.79
N ASN A 114 -36.05 1.57 10.25
CA ASN A 114 -35.85 0.35 11.03
C ASN A 114 -34.40 0.26 11.47
N ASP A 115 -34.19 0.40 12.78
CA ASP A 115 -32.95 0.08 13.48
C ASP A 115 -32.73 -1.45 13.40
N ASN A 116 -31.83 -1.90 12.57
CA ASN A 116 -30.95 -3.06 12.76
C ASN A 116 -30.32 -3.45 11.41
N MET A 117 -29.23 -2.80 11.08
CA MET A 117 -28.16 -3.40 10.28
C MET A 117 -26.93 -2.47 10.30
N GLN A 118 -25.96 -2.82 11.13
CA GLN A 118 -24.60 -2.33 10.97
C GLN A 118 -24.02 -2.93 9.68
N THR A 119 -24.45 -2.42 8.55
CA THR A 119 -23.73 -2.57 7.31
C THR A 119 -22.54 -1.65 7.41
N PHE A 120 -21.35 -2.21 7.61
CA PHE A 120 -20.11 -1.53 7.27
C PHE A 120 -20.22 -1.12 5.79
N ARG A 121 -20.68 0.10 5.56
CA ARG A 121 -20.62 0.70 4.24
C ARG A 121 -19.14 0.86 3.93
N ASN A 122 -18.67 0.09 2.97
CA ASN A 122 -17.47 0.40 2.22
C ASN A 122 -17.67 1.80 1.65
N ILE A 123 -17.26 2.82 2.40
CA ILE A 123 -17.17 4.18 1.88
C ILE A 123 -15.94 4.13 0.98
N ARG A 124 -16.18 3.80 -0.28
CA ARG A 124 -15.19 3.99 -1.32
C ARG A 124 -14.90 5.49 -1.36
N PRO A 125 -13.67 5.95 -1.14
CA PRO A 125 -13.37 7.37 -1.29
C PRO A 125 -13.77 7.82 -2.69
N PRO A 126 -14.17 9.10 -2.88
CA PRO A 126 -14.53 9.60 -4.20
C PRO A 126 -13.39 9.30 -5.16
N MET A 127 -13.74 8.77 -6.35
CA MET A 127 -12.79 8.46 -7.41
C MET A 127 -11.90 9.69 -7.68
N GLY A 128 -10.64 9.65 -7.26
CA GLY A 128 -9.70 10.74 -7.53
C GLY A 128 -8.43 10.84 -6.71
N MET A 129 -8.33 10.26 -5.53
CA MET A 129 -7.12 10.37 -4.72
C MET A 129 -6.62 8.99 -4.27
N GLN A 130 -5.80 8.39 -5.10
CA GLN A 130 -5.05 7.21 -4.67
C GLN A 130 -3.97 7.66 -3.67
N ALA A 131 -3.92 7.03 -2.50
CA ALA A 131 -2.82 7.24 -1.57
C ALA A 131 -1.51 6.76 -2.20
N PHE A 132 -0.41 7.45 -1.91
CA PHE A 132 0.92 7.10 -2.40
C PHE A 132 1.03 6.94 -3.93
N PRO A 133 0.56 7.92 -4.73
CA PRO A 133 0.45 7.78 -6.18
C PRO A 133 1.81 7.65 -6.88
N ASN A 134 2.86 8.19 -6.25
CA ASN A 134 4.19 8.28 -6.83
C ASN A 134 5.05 7.03 -6.63
N THR A 135 4.54 5.99 -5.95
CA THR A 135 5.29 4.74 -5.75
C THR A 135 5.46 3.91 -7.04
N GLY A 136 4.67 4.19 -8.07
CA GLY A 136 4.68 3.42 -9.33
C GLY A 136 3.97 2.07 -9.20
N ASN A 137 4.38 1.12 -10.06
CA ASN A 137 3.91 -0.26 -10.08
C ASN A 137 4.75 -1.15 -9.16
N HIS A 138 4.44 -2.45 -9.10
CA HIS A 138 5.30 -3.43 -8.45
C HIS A 138 6.68 -3.44 -9.10
N TYR A 139 7.74 -3.56 -8.29
CA TYR A 139 9.10 -3.66 -8.78
C TYR A 139 9.30 -4.94 -9.61
N ASN A 140 9.45 -4.78 -10.92
CA ASN A 140 9.51 -5.86 -11.90
C ASN A 140 10.66 -5.64 -12.90
N PRO A 141 11.92 -5.86 -12.49
CA PRO A 141 13.07 -5.63 -13.36
C PRO A 141 13.14 -6.59 -14.52
N ASP A 142 12.57 -7.79 -14.39
CA ASP A 142 12.64 -8.86 -15.37
C ASP A 142 11.45 -8.86 -16.34
N ASN A 143 10.50 -7.94 -16.17
CA ASN A 143 9.29 -7.81 -16.99
C ASN A 143 8.50 -9.13 -17.11
N VAL A 144 8.35 -9.83 -15.98
CA VAL A 144 7.58 -11.07 -15.86
C VAL A 144 6.14 -10.78 -15.45
N PRO A 145 5.19 -11.71 -15.63
CA PRO A 145 3.82 -11.52 -15.14
C PRO A 145 3.73 -11.60 -13.61
N HIS A 146 2.72 -10.97 -13.02
CA HIS A 146 2.35 -11.20 -11.63
C HIS A 146 1.89 -12.68 -11.43
N PRO A 147 2.29 -13.38 -10.36
CA PRO A 147 2.99 -12.94 -9.14
C PRO A 147 4.51 -13.23 -9.16
N GLU A 148 5.16 -13.12 -10.29
CA GLU A 148 6.58 -13.44 -10.44
C GLU A 148 7.51 -12.23 -10.33
N HIS A 149 6.96 -11.02 -10.09
CA HIS A 149 7.77 -9.81 -9.92
C HIS A 149 8.74 -9.95 -8.76
N ALA A 150 9.90 -9.33 -8.86
CA ALA A 150 10.84 -9.28 -7.75
C ALA A 150 10.25 -8.59 -6.51
N GLY A 151 9.31 -7.69 -6.71
CA GLY A 151 8.61 -6.97 -5.65
C GLY A 151 7.43 -7.70 -5.03
N ASP A 152 6.96 -8.83 -5.58
CA ASP A 152 5.83 -9.56 -5.04
C ASP A 152 6.23 -10.36 -3.81
N LEU A 153 5.73 -9.95 -2.65
CA LEU A 153 6.00 -10.57 -1.35
C LEU A 153 4.77 -11.32 -0.85
N PRO A 154 4.93 -12.28 0.08
CA PRO A 154 3.79 -12.92 0.72
C PRO A 154 2.89 -11.88 1.42
N PRO A 155 1.55 -12.02 1.34
CA PRO A 155 0.64 -11.09 1.98
C PRO A 155 0.72 -11.20 3.50
N LEU A 156 0.51 -10.08 4.20
CA LEU A 156 0.40 -10.03 5.65
C LEU A 156 -0.88 -10.72 6.11
N LEU A 157 -0.79 -11.59 7.12
CA LEU A 157 -1.94 -12.11 7.84
C LEU A 157 -2.16 -11.29 9.11
N SER A 158 -3.23 -10.50 9.11
CA SER A 158 -3.63 -9.70 10.25
C SER A 158 -4.60 -10.43 11.16
N ASN A 159 -4.38 -10.30 12.47
CA ASN A 159 -5.28 -10.72 13.53
C ASN A 159 -5.65 -9.48 14.34
N ASN A 160 -6.90 -9.01 14.21
CA ASN A 160 -7.41 -7.82 14.91
C ASN A 160 -6.50 -6.58 14.73
N GLY A 161 -6.04 -6.35 13.51
CA GLY A 161 -5.22 -5.18 13.18
C GLY A 161 -3.72 -5.35 13.41
N TYR A 162 -3.26 -6.48 13.91
CA TYR A 162 -1.85 -6.81 14.11
C TYR A 162 -1.40 -7.93 13.19
N ALA A 163 -0.28 -7.73 12.52
CA ALA A 163 0.40 -8.75 11.72
C ALA A 163 1.89 -8.84 12.09
N TRP A 164 2.36 -10.06 12.29
CA TRP A 164 3.77 -10.38 12.37
C TRP A 164 4.09 -11.60 11.52
N MET A 165 5.12 -11.50 10.69
CA MET A 165 5.59 -12.62 9.89
C MET A 165 7.08 -12.49 9.56
N SER A 166 7.71 -13.62 9.28
CA SER A 166 9.07 -13.67 8.74
C SER A 166 9.17 -14.73 7.65
N PHE A 167 9.86 -14.40 6.55
CA PHE A 167 10.03 -15.30 5.41
C PHE A 167 11.32 -15.01 4.67
N TYR A 168 11.80 -16.01 3.94
CA TYR A 168 12.91 -15.84 3.00
C TYR A 168 12.38 -15.63 1.58
N THR A 169 13.03 -14.75 0.84
CA THR A 169 12.81 -14.57 -0.60
C THR A 169 14.13 -14.48 -1.35
N GLY A 170 14.29 -15.31 -2.37
CA GLY A 170 15.44 -15.24 -3.28
C GLY A 170 15.30 -14.17 -4.38
N ARG A 171 14.11 -13.55 -4.49
CA ARG A 171 13.82 -12.57 -5.55
C ARG A 171 14.33 -11.16 -5.22
N VAL A 172 14.58 -10.88 -3.94
CA VAL A 172 15.00 -9.55 -3.46
C VAL A 172 16.52 -9.52 -3.32
N ASN A 173 17.16 -8.64 -4.09
CA ASN A 173 18.53 -8.21 -3.83
C ASN A 173 18.46 -6.82 -3.14
N LEU A 174 19.02 -6.70 -1.94
CA LEU A 174 18.92 -5.48 -1.15
C LEU A 174 19.49 -4.26 -1.86
N ASN A 175 20.59 -4.39 -2.59
CA ASN A 175 21.17 -3.30 -3.35
C ASN A 175 20.23 -2.73 -4.43
N ASN A 176 19.28 -3.52 -4.90
CA ASN A 176 18.33 -3.14 -5.93
C ASN A 176 17.03 -2.56 -5.36
N VAL A 177 16.73 -2.80 -4.08
CA VAL A 177 15.46 -2.39 -3.45
C VAL A 177 15.62 -1.26 -2.44
N ILE A 178 16.83 -1.00 -1.95
CA ILE A 178 17.13 0.21 -1.18
C ILE A 178 16.77 1.46 -2.01
N GLY A 179 16.06 2.40 -1.40
CA GLY A 179 15.53 3.59 -2.06
C GLY A 179 14.18 3.39 -2.76
N ARG A 180 13.64 2.15 -2.80
CA ARG A 180 12.28 1.87 -3.27
C ARG A 180 11.29 1.93 -2.12
N SER A 181 9.98 1.88 -2.43
CA SER A 181 8.95 1.81 -1.39
C SER A 181 8.45 0.39 -1.18
N LEU A 182 8.16 0.06 0.08
CA LEU A 182 7.32 -1.06 0.45
C LEU A 182 5.91 -0.53 0.68
N VAL A 183 4.93 -1.14 0.02
CA VAL A 183 3.52 -0.74 0.06
C VAL A 183 2.68 -1.87 0.64
N ILE A 184 1.74 -1.49 1.52
CA ILE A 184 0.69 -2.37 2.02
C ILE A 184 -0.61 -1.98 1.34
N HIS A 185 -1.35 -2.98 0.88
CA HIS A 185 -2.61 -2.84 0.16
C HIS A 185 -3.82 -3.19 1.03
N SER A 186 -5.00 -2.69 0.65
CA SER A 186 -6.24 -2.86 1.42
C SER A 186 -6.88 -4.24 1.30
N MET A 187 -6.50 -5.01 0.29
CA MET A 187 -7.03 -6.33 0.02
C MET A 187 -5.89 -7.35 -0.10
N ARG A 188 -6.26 -8.63 -0.05
CA ARG A 188 -5.30 -9.71 -0.32
C ARG A 188 -4.88 -9.66 -1.79
N ASP A 189 -3.65 -10.09 -2.03
CA ASP A 189 -3.18 -10.46 -3.35
C ASP A 189 -3.84 -11.80 -3.77
N ASP A 190 -4.45 -11.86 -4.95
CA ASP A 190 -5.08 -13.08 -5.49
C ASP A 190 -4.11 -13.95 -6.29
N PHE A 191 -2.86 -13.49 -6.49
CA PHE A 191 -1.77 -14.15 -7.21
C PHE A 191 -2.03 -14.47 -8.68
N THR A 192 -3.10 -13.94 -9.25
CA THR A 192 -3.53 -14.30 -10.62
C THR A 192 -3.87 -13.10 -11.49
N SER A 193 -4.51 -12.08 -10.91
CA SER A 193 -4.94 -10.90 -11.66
C SER A 193 -3.75 -10.02 -12.05
N GLN A 194 -3.69 -9.66 -13.33
CA GLN A 194 -2.68 -8.74 -13.81
C GLN A 194 -3.14 -7.28 -13.66
N PRO A 195 -2.24 -6.34 -13.42
CA PRO A 195 -0.79 -6.50 -13.17
C PRO A 195 -0.40 -6.68 -11.70
N SER A 196 -1.34 -6.70 -10.76
CA SER A 196 -1.03 -6.49 -9.33
C SER A 196 -1.86 -7.33 -8.35
N GLY A 197 -2.41 -8.48 -8.80
CA GLY A 197 -3.12 -9.41 -7.93
C GLY A 197 -4.40 -8.87 -7.32
N ASN A 198 -5.03 -7.84 -7.93
CA ASN A 198 -6.25 -7.20 -7.44
C ASN A 198 -6.18 -6.80 -5.94
N SER A 199 -5.00 -6.39 -5.49
CA SER A 199 -4.69 -6.13 -4.07
C SER A 199 -5.39 -4.90 -3.48
N GLY A 200 -6.14 -4.15 -4.29
CA GLY A 200 -6.87 -2.96 -3.85
C GLY A 200 -6.00 -1.72 -3.68
N ASP A 201 -6.50 -0.79 -2.87
CA ASP A 201 -5.86 0.51 -2.67
C ASP A 201 -4.58 0.40 -1.83
N LYS A 202 -3.64 1.33 -2.01
CA LYS A 202 -2.45 1.47 -1.18
C LYS A 202 -2.84 2.11 0.14
N ILE A 203 -2.64 1.43 1.26
CA ILE A 203 -3.05 1.91 2.59
C ILE A 203 -1.89 2.25 3.50
N GLY A 204 -0.70 1.73 3.23
CA GLY A 204 0.52 2.01 3.97
C GLY A 204 1.74 2.02 3.06
N CYS A 205 2.73 2.83 3.39
CA CYS A 205 3.97 2.98 2.62
C CYS A 205 5.16 3.27 3.53
N GLY A 206 6.32 2.75 3.15
CA GLY A 206 7.61 3.08 3.78
C GLY A 206 8.75 2.93 2.78
N VAL A 207 9.67 3.88 2.77
CA VAL A 207 10.88 3.78 1.94
C VAL A 207 11.84 2.76 2.57
N ILE A 208 12.44 1.91 1.76
CA ILE A 208 13.45 0.94 2.19
C ILE A 208 14.78 1.67 2.30
N GLU A 209 15.29 1.82 3.51
CA GLU A 209 16.52 2.55 3.83
C GLU A 209 17.58 1.59 4.35
N ALA A 210 18.82 1.75 3.91
CA ALA A 210 19.97 1.03 4.48
C ALA A 210 20.21 1.47 5.93
N ILE A 211 20.74 0.56 6.78
CA ILE A 211 21.16 0.84 8.15
C ILE A 211 22.67 0.78 8.26
#